data_a7ed65d954c05127e0af60365595adea
#
_entry.id   a7ed65d954c05127e0af60365595adea
#
_cell.length_a   1.000
_cell.length_b   1.000
_cell.length_c   1.000
_cell.angle_alpha   90.00
_cell.angle_beta   90.00
_cell.angle_gamma   90.00
#
_symmetry.space_group_name_H-M   'P 1'
#
loop_
_entity.id
_entity.type
_entity.pdbx_description
1 polymer ?
#
loop_
_entity_poly.entity_id
_entity_poly.type
_entity_poly.pdbx_seq_one_letter_code
_entity_poly.pdbx_strand_id
1 'polypeptide(L)'
;KDTVKLKGIRFLPVSNQYTEARMFFNEQLHATYGLAPEMIEHASNHYKKYLRQETYLGTNFIRFNVTDPTLKELKVRQALALSIDSEAIITHILKGGQKPAYGMVPPTEDYHTPNAVSFDPIRAKQLLQEAGYGGSKKLRVTLLSTDREVSKRLSEAYQDMWKKHLDAEVSIEQREWKTYLSRMSELDYQLALGGWIGDYPDPTTFLDMWKTGDGNNRTGWSNKQYEALLATAEQTKDPDARLRILEQAEALFLSEMPIIPVYWYTTNYLLHTSVKGWHPLLLNNHPYKFVDLELSDAN
;
A
#
# COMPACT_ATOMS: atom_id res chain seq x y z
N LYS A 1 -29.48 -22.24 -13.95
CA LYS A 1 -29.09 -23.25 -12.94
C LYS A 1 -27.73 -23.90 -13.22
N ASP A 2 -27.17 -23.78 -14.43
CA ASP A 2 -26.04 -24.60 -14.89
C ASP A 2 -24.69 -23.87 -14.97
N THR A 3 -24.48 -22.83 -14.15
CA THR A 3 -23.26 -22.03 -14.21
C THR A 3 -22.17 -22.48 -13.21
N VAL A 4 -22.52 -23.22 -12.15
CA VAL A 4 -21.55 -23.71 -11.18
C VAL A 4 -21.04 -25.09 -11.58
N LYS A 5 -19.77 -25.18 -11.93
CA LYS A 5 -19.15 -26.44 -12.41
C LYS A 5 -18.45 -27.22 -11.31
N LEU A 6 -17.84 -26.52 -10.35
CA LEU A 6 -17.16 -27.17 -9.24
C LEU A 6 -18.15 -27.73 -8.21
N LYS A 7 -17.91 -28.97 -7.73
CA LYS A 7 -18.67 -29.58 -6.65
C LYS A 7 -18.38 -28.95 -5.28
N GLY A 8 -17.21 -28.34 -5.14
CA GLY A 8 -16.78 -27.69 -3.89
C GLY A 8 -15.36 -27.13 -4.03
N ILE A 9 -14.99 -26.27 -3.08
CA ILE A 9 -13.66 -25.69 -2.93
C ILE A 9 -13.20 -25.95 -1.52
N ARG A 10 -11.96 -26.38 -1.37
CA ARG A 10 -11.35 -26.62 -0.06
C ARG A 10 -10.26 -25.57 0.17
N PHE A 11 -10.43 -24.78 1.22
CA PHE A 11 -9.42 -23.82 1.70
C PHE A 11 -8.57 -24.47 2.78
N LEU A 12 -7.25 -24.44 2.61
CA LEU A 12 -6.31 -24.96 3.59
C LEU A 12 -5.65 -23.77 4.32
N PRO A 13 -5.71 -23.69 5.66
CA PRO A 13 -5.16 -22.57 6.43
C PRO A 13 -3.64 -22.72 6.57
N VAL A 14 -2.89 -22.42 5.51
CA VAL A 14 -1.42 -22.45 5.51
C VAL A 14 -0.90 -21.03 5.74
N SER A 15 -0.32 -20.76 6.90
CA SER A 15 0.17 -19.43 7.26
C SER A 15 1.55 -19.09 6.69
N ASN A 16 2.37 -20.09 6.35
CA ASN A 16 3.70 -19.90 5.82
C ASN A 16 3.72 -19.98 4.29
N GLN A 17 4.02 -18.88 3.62
CA GLN A 17 4.01 -18.76 2.15
C GLN A 17 5.01 -19.71 1.45
N TYR A 18 6.14 -20.06 2.07
CA TYR A 18 7.08 -21.03 1.51
C TYR A 18 6.50 -22.46 1.55
N THR A 19 5.80 -22.80 2.62
CA THR A 19 5.10 -24.08 2.74
C THR A 19 3.97 -24.15 1.73
N GLU A 20 3.19 -23.08 1.57
CA GLU A 20 2.10 -22.99 0.60
C GLU A 20 2.63 -23.19 -0.83
N ALA A 21 3.71 -22.51 -1.23
CA ALA A 21 4.34 -22.66 -2.52
C ALA A 21 4.83 -24.09 -2.76
N ARG A 22 5.46 -24.73 -1.76
CA ARG A 22 5.86 -26.15 -1.87
C ARG A 22 4.69 -27.10 -2.06
N MET A 23 3.57 -26.85 -1.35
CA MET A 23 2.35 -27.64 -1.53
C MET A 23 1.80 -27.50 -2.96
N PHE A 24 1.87 -26.30 -3.54
CA PHE A 24 1.49 -26.08 -4.93
C PHE A 24 2.38 -26.87 -5.90
N PHE A 25 3.69 -26.81 -5.76
CA PHE A 25 4.62 -27.57 -6.63
C PHE A 25 4.52 -29.09 -6.45
N ASN A 26 4.03 -29.55 -5.31
CA ASN A 26 3.73 -30.97 -5.06
C ASN A 26 2.28 -31.32 -5.44
N GLU A 27 1.60 -30.51 -6.24
CA GLU A 27 0.24 -30.74 -6.75
C GLU A 27 -0.84 -30.91 -5.67
N GLN A 28 -0.57 -30.42 -4.45
CA GLN A 28 -1.53 -30.45 -3.33
C GLN A 28 -2.46 -29.24 -3.33
N LEU A 29 -2.13 -28.19 -4.09
CA LEU A 29 -2.93 -26.97 -4.24
C LEU A 29 -3.09 -26.62 -5.71
N HIS A 30 -4.28 -26.15 -6.11
CA HIS A 30 -4.55 -25.59 -7.43
C HIS A 30 -4.25 -24.10 -7.50
N ALA A 31 -4.28 -23.40 -6.36
CA ALA A 31 -3.92 -21.99 -6.23
C ALA A 31 -3.28 -21.73 -4.87
N THR A 32 -2.35 -20.78 -4.82
CA THR A 32 -1.86 -20.22 -3.55
C THR A 32 -2.57 -18.90 -3.25
N TYR A 33 -2.57 -18.49 -1.99
CA TYR A 33 -3.12 -17.19 -1.58
C TYR A 33 -2.14 -16.05 -1.87
N GLY A 34 -0.85 -16.27 -1.68
CA GLY A 34 0.20 -15.29 -1.91
C GLY A 34 1.58 -15.92 -2.04
N LEU A 35 2.58 -15.11 -2.38
CA LEU A 35 3.98 -15.54 -2.50
C LEU A 35 4.90 -14.59 -1.74
N ALA A 36 5.91 -15.18 -1.10
CA ALA A 36 7.04 -14.41 -0.58
C ALA A 36 7.88 -13.83 -1.74
N PRO A 37 8.54 -12.66 -1.56
CA PRO A 37 9.30 -12.01 -2.64
C PRO A 37 10.31 -12.92 -3.35
N GLU A 38 11.03 -13.76 -2.61
CA GLU A 38 11.99 -14.71 -3.16
C GLU A 38 11.31 -15.79 -4.02
N MET A 39 10.10 -16.19 -3.64
CA MET A 39 9.31 -17.17 -4.41
C MET A 39 8.71 -16.54 -5.67
N ILE A 40 8.41 -15.25 -5.66
CA ILE A 40 7.97 -14.51 -6.87
C ILE A 40 9.07 -14.52 -7.92
N GLU A 41 10.31 -14.18 -7.52
CA GLU A 41 11.47 -14.19 -8.40
C GLU A 41 11.75 -15.60 -8.95
N HIS A 42 11.72 -16.60 -8.08
CA HIS A 42 11.89 -18.00 -8.48
C HIS A 42 10.81 -18.45 -9.48
N ALA A 43 9.54 -18.15 -9.22
CA ALA A 43 8.42 -18.50 -10.07
C ALA A 43 8.47 -17.74 -11.42
N SER A 44 8.89 -16.49 -11.43
CA SER A 44 9.09 -15.72 -12.65
C SER A 44 10.12 -16.35 -13.59
N ASN A 45 11.19 -16.90 -13.02
CA ASN A 45 12.28 -17.49 -13.77
C ASN A 45 12.01 -18.93 -14.23
N HIS A 46 11.32 -19.73 -13.41
CA HIS A 46 11.20 -21.19 -13.64
C HIS A 46 9.77 -21.67 -13.85
N TYR A 47 8.76 -20.93 -13.38
CA TYR A 47 7.36 -21.36 -13.34
C TYR A 47 6.39 -20.30 -13.84
N LYS A 48 6.81 -19.47 -14.79
CA LYS A 48 6.06 -18.31 -15.32
C LYS A 48 4.63 -18.67 -15.74
N LYS A 49 4.38 -19.87 -16.26
CA LYS A 49 3.03 -20.31 -16.67
C LYS A 49 2.03 -20.37 -15.51
N TYR A 50 2.51 -20.57 -14.28
CA TYR A 50 1.69 -20.63 -13.09
C TYR A 50 1.62 -19.30 -12.36
N LEU A 51 2.62 -18.42 -12.51
CA LEU A 51 2.66 -17.13 -11.80
C LEU A 51 1.57 -16.19 -12.31
N ARG A 52 0.86 -15.60 -11.37
CA ARG A 52 -0.06 -14.49 -11.60
C ARG A 52 0.43 -13.27 -10.80
N GLN A 53 0.53 -12.15 -11.50
CA GLN A 53 0.86 -10.85 -10.94
C GLN A 53 -0.23 -9.89 -11.40
N GLU A 54 -1.09 -9.47 -10.51
CA GLU A 54 -2.28 -8.72 -10.84
C GLU A 54 -2.33 -7.42 -10.03
N THR A 55 -2.94 -6.39 -10.60
CA THR A 55 -3.18 -5.13 -9.90
C THR A 55 -4.12 -5.39 -8.72
N TYR A 56 -3.81 -4.81 -7.57
CA TYR A 56 -4.64 -4.86 -6.39
C TYR A 56 -4.97 -3.44 -5.94
N LEU A 57 -6.26 -3.15 -5.83
CA LEU A 57 -6.75 -1.81 -5.52
C LEU A 57 -6.36 -1.40 -4.10
N GLY A 58 -5.16 -0.89 -3.94
CA GLY A 58 -4.66 -0.50 -2.64
C GLY A 58 -3.34 0.24 -2.71
N THR A 59 -3.06 0.99 -1.63
CA THR A 59 -1.88 1.83 -1.49
C THR A 59 -1.19 1.57 -0.17
N ASN A 60 0.11 1.34 -0.24
CA ASN A 60 0.99 1.35 0.92
C ASN A 60 1.51 2.77 1.14
N PHE A 61 1.54 3.21 2.38
CA PHE A 61 1.96 4.54 2.75
C PHE A 61 2.56 4.58 4.16
N ILE A 62 3.26 5.66 4.48
CA ILE A 62 3.70 5.98 5.84
C ILE A 62 2.80 7.08 6.36
N ARG A 63 2.24 6.92 7.55
CA ARG A 63 1.46 7.94 8.24
C ARG A 63 2.34 8.84 9.07
N PHE A 64 2.00 10.12 9.08
CA PHE A 64 2.51 11.07 10.05
C PHE A 64 1.46 11.31 11.16
N ASN A 65 1.90 11.38 12.40
CA ASN A 65 1.13 12.08 13.41
C ASN A 65 1.40 13.59 13.25
N VAL A 66 0.48 14.30 12.59
CA VAL A 66 0.65 15.73 12.31
C VAL A 66 0.48 16.62 13.56
N THR A 67 0.09 16.03 14.69
CA THR A 67 0.02 16.74 15.99
C THR A 67 1.35 16.69 16.75
N ASP A 68 2.28 15.83 16.34
CA ASP A 68 3.61 15.77 16.94
C ASP A 68 4.38 17.08 16.72
N PRO A 69 5.07 17.61 17.74
CA PRO A 69 5.78 18.88 17.65
C PRO A 69 6.82 18.97 16.52
N THR A 70 7.45 17.87 16.14
CA THR A 70 8.41 17.78 15.03
C THR A 70 7.70 17.66 13.69
N LEU A 71 6.69 16.80 13.63
CA LEU A 71 6.00 16.43 12.39
C LEU A 71 4.84 17.34 12.01
N LYS A 72 4.43 18.29 12.88
CA LYS A 72 3.50 19.37 12.51
C LYS A 72 4.08 20.31 11.44
N GLU A 73 5.41 20.41 11.37
CA GLU A 73 6.11 21.21 10.36
C GLU A 73 6.04 20.53 9.00
N LEU A 74 5.33 21.15 8.03
CA LEU A 74 5.11 20.59 6.70
C LEU A 74 6.42 20.29 5.96
N LYS A 75 7.43 21.19 6.09
CA LYS A 75 8.72 21.01 5.41
C LYS A 75 9.46 19.75 5.88
N VAL A 76 9.29 19.36 7.15
CA VAL A 76 9.86 18.10 7.68
C VAL A 76 9.18 16.91 7.04
N ARG A 77 7.83 16.92 6.93
CA ARG A 77 7.09 15.83 6.28
C ARG A 77 7.45 15.71 4.79
N GLN A 78 7.53 16.84 4.09
CA GLN A 78 7.96 16.89 2.68
C GLN A 78 9.40 16.39 2.50
N ALA A 79 10.32 16.76 3.38
CA ALA A 79 11.70 16.27 3.34
C ALA A 79 11.78 14.76 3.50
N LEU A 80 11.03 14.21 4.47
CA LEU A 80 10.95 12.75 4.66
C LEU A 80 10.35 12.04 3.45
N ALA A 81 9.32 12.63 2.82
CA ALA A 81 8.68 12.05 1.64
C ALA A 81 9.60 12.03 0.41
N LEU A 82 10.22 13.17 0.07
CA LEU A 82 11.08 13.31 -1.11
C LEU A 82 12.39 12.53 -1.02
N SER A 83 12.74 12.01 0.15
CA SER A 83 13.96 11.20 0.35
C SER A 83 13.74 9.68 0.25
N ILE A 84 12.51 9.24 -0.05
CA ILE A 84 12.19 7.81 -0.26
C ILE A 84 12.24 7.48 -1.75
N ASP A 85 13.11 6.52 -2.10
CA ASP A 85 13.18 5.92 -3.43
C ASP A 85 12.26 4.70 -3.49
N SER A 86 11.01 4.92 -3.91
CA SER A 86 10.00 3.86 -4.04
C SER A 86 10.36 2.82 -5.10
N GLU A 87 11.06 3.22 -6.18
CA GLU A 87 11.49 2.27 -7.20
C GLU A 87 12.55 1.30 -6.68
N ALA A 88 13.49 1.80 -5.88
CA ALA A 88 14.48 0.94 -5.22
C ALA A 88 13.82 -0.06 -4.25
N ILE A 89 12.82 0.38 -3.48
CA ILE A 89 12.04 -0.50 -2.59
C ILE A 89 11.34 -1.60 -3.38
N ILE A 90 10.67 -1.25 -4.46
CA ILE A 90 9.93 -2.22 -5.30
C ILE A 90 10.90 -3.21 -5.94
N THR A 91 12.00 -2.73 -6.50
CA THR A 91 12.96 -3.54 -7.24
C THR A 91 13.75 -4.49 -6.34
N HIS A 92 14.17 -4.01 -5.17
CA HIS A 92 15.13 -4.78 -4.33
C HIS A 92 14.47 -5.51 -3.16
N ILE A 93 13.31 -5.04 -2.67
CA ILE A 93 12.67 -5.62 -1.48
C ILE A 93 11.40 -6.38 -1.86
N LEU A 94 10.49 -5.76 -2.61
CA LEU A 94 9.15 -6.31 -2.85
C LEU A 94 9.12 -7.29 -4.03
N LYS A 95 9.74 -6.96 -5.15
CA LYS A 95 9.89 -7.81 -6.37
C LYS A 95 8.58 -8.34 -6.97
N GLY A 96 7.45 -7.81 -6.54
CA GLY A 96 6.12 -8.34 -6.87
C GLY A 96 5.37 -7.55 -7.96
N GLY A 97 6.06 -6.73 -8.76
CA GLY A 97 5.42 -5.94 -9.83
C GLY A 97 4.63 -4.73 -9.34
N GLN A 98 4.78 -4.34 -8.08
CA GLN A 98 4.21 -3.10 -7.55
C GLN A 98 4.67 -1.90 -8.38
N LYS A 99 3.90 -0.81 -8.32
CA LYS A 99 4.27 0.46 -8.97
C LYS A 99 4.48 1.54 -7.90
N PRO A 100 5.44 2.46 -8.10
CA PRO A 100 5.60 3.62 -7.21
C PRO A 100 4.28 4.39 -7.11
N ALA A 101 3.87 4.70 -5.88
CA ALA A 101 2.70 5.53 -5.63
C ALA A 101 3.12 6.98 -5.44
N TYR A 102 2.49 7.87 -6.18
CA TYR A 102 2.66 9.31 -6.07
C TYR A 102 1.41 9.99 -5.51
N GLY A 103 0.37 9.23 -5.24
CA GLY A 103 -0.88 9.63 -4.61
C GLY A 103 -1.49 8.51 -3.76
N MET A 104 -2.60 8.82 -3.09
CA MET A 104 -3.32 7.88 -2.22
C MET A 104 -4.23 6.94 -3.00
N VAL A 105 -4.94 7.47 -3.99
CA VAL A 105 -5.84 6.69 -4.85
C VAL A 105 -5.04 6.07 -5.99
N PRO A 106 -5.06 4.72 -6.18
CA PRO A 106 -4.45 4.11 -7.35
C PRO A 106 -5.09 4.65 -8.64
N PRO A 107 -4.32 4.97 -9.70
CA PRO A 107 -4.87 5.48 -10.95
C PRO A 107 -5.74 4.41 -11.62
N THR A 108 -6.85 4.86 -12.18
CA THR A 108 -7.73 4.08 -13.05
C THR A 108 -7.83 4.74 -14.43
N GLU A 109 -8.62 4.16 -15.33
CA GLU A 109 -8.82 4.74 -16.66
C GLU A 109 -9.39 6.16 -16.59
N ASP A 110 -10.32 6.40 -15.65
CA ASP A 110 -11.06 7.64 -15.53
C ASP A 110 -10.60 8.54 -14.38
N TYR A 111 -9.70 8.08 -13.51
CA TYR A 111 -9.21 8.83 -12.34
C TYR A 111 -7.73 9.15 -12.46
N HIS A 112 -7.40 10.44 -12.44
CA HIS A 112 -6.05 10.96 -12.58
C HIS A 112 -5.46 11.32 -11.21
N THR A 113 -4.75 10.37 -10.62
CA THR A 113 -4.09 10.56 -9.32
C THR A 113 -3.13 11.75 -9.36
N PRO A 114 -3.26 12.74 -8.47
CA PRO A 114 -2.32 13.85 -8.37
C PRO A 114 -0.90 13.39 -8.08
N ASN A 115 0.07 13.90 -8.82
CA ASN A 115 1.48 13.59 -8.58
C ASN A 115 2.03 14.50 -7.47
N ALA A 116 1.99 14.02 -6.23
CA ALA A 116 2.40 14.78 -5.05
C ALA A 116 3.77 14.40 -4.51
N VAL A 117 4.28 13.22 -4.84
CA VAL A 117 5.53 12.70 -4.28
C VAL A 117 6.44 12.21 -5.41
N SER A 118 7.66 12.73 -5.45
CA SER A 118 8.74 12.27 -6.32
C SER A 118 10.03 12.16 -5.52
N PHE A 119 10.89 11.23 -5.89
CA PHE A 119 12.20 11.12 -5.25
C PHE A 119 13.10 12.29 -5.65
N ASP A 120 13.38 13.20 -4.72
CA ASP A 120 14.29 14.32 -4.87
C ASP A 120 15.06 14.57 -3.57
N PRO A 121 16.14 13.82 -3.32
CA PRO A 121 16.90 13.94 -2.08
C PRO A 121 17.62 15.28 -1.91
N ILE A 122 17.87 16.01 -3.01
CA ILE A 122 18.48 17.34 -2.96
C ILE A 122 17.47 18.33 -2.39
N ARG A 123 16.27 18.36 -2.94
CA ARG A 123 15.20 19.22 -2.44
C ARG A 123 14.77 18.80 -1.02
N ALA A 124 14.74 17.50 -0.73
CA ALA A 124 14.48 16.98 0.61
C ALA A 124 15.42 17.57 1.66
N LYS A 125 16.73 17.56 1.37
CA LYS A 125 17.75 18.14 2.26
C LYS A 125 17.59 19.65 2.46
N GLN A 126 17.26 20.37 1.40
CA GLN A 126 16.99 21.83 1.48
C GLN A 126 15.79 22.13 2.38
N LEU A 127 14.67 21.42 2.19
CA LEU A 127 13.47 21.59 3.02
C LEU A 127 13.74 21.31 4.48
N LEU A 128 14.54 20.29 4.77
CA LEU A 128 14.91 19.97 6.15
C LEU A 128 15.77 21.07 6.78
N GLN A 129 16.70 21.67 6.02
CA GLN A 129 17.48 22.82 6.46
C GLN A 129 16.61 24.06 6.67
N GLU A 130 15.67 24.34 5.76
CA GLU A 130 14.68 25.40 5.91
C GLU A 130 13.81 25.24 7.16
N ALA A 131 13.56 24.01 7.61
CA ALA A 131 12.88 23.66 8.85
C ALA A 131 13.79 23.75 10.10
N GLY A 132 15.05 24.15 9.91
CA GLY A 132 15.99 24.37 11.01
C GLY A 132 16.73 23.11 11.48
N TYR A 133 16.79 22.08 10.67
CA TYR A 133 17.59 20.87 10.90
C TYR A 133 18.84 20.87 9.99
N GLY A 134 19.88 20.17 10.44
CA GLY A 134 21.17 20.06 9.75
C GLY A 134 22.32 20.50 10.66
N GLY A 135 23.55 20.21 10.26
CA GLY A 135 24.73 20.44 11.09
C GLY A 135 24.66 19.68 12.41
N SER A 136 24.67 20.42 13.51
CA SER A 136 24.59 19.83 14.87
C SER A 136 23.18 19.42 15.28
N LYS A 137 22.12 19.95 14.63
CA LYS A 137 20.72 19.64 14.96
C LYS A 137 20.17 18.59 14.01
N LYS A 138 20.28 17.33 14.36
CA LYS A 138 19.72 16.22 13.58
C LYS A 138 18.22 16.05 13.81
N LEU A 139 17.50 15.66 12.76
CA LEU A 139 16.13 15.18 12.88
C LEU A 139 16.14 13.81 13.58
N ARG A 140 15.37 13.67 14.67
CA ARG A 140 15.16 12.42 15.38
C ARG A 140 13.69 12.08 15.39
N VAL A 141 13.34 10.90 14.88
CA VAL A 141 11.95 10.42 14.82
C VAL A 141 11.91 8.91 15.04
N THR A 142 10.72 8.43 15.42
CA THR A 142 10.45 7.01 15.62
C THR A 142 9.45 6.52 14.58
N LEU A 143 9.78 5.38 13.93
CA LEU A 143 8.91 4.70 12.98
C LEU A 143 8.28 3.48 13.64
N LEU A 144 6.97 3.51 13.83
CA LEU A 144 6.16 2.42 14.33
C LEU A 144 5.78 1.47 13.18
N SER A 145 5.98 0.18 13.37
CA SER A 145 5.61 -0.86 12.41
C SER A 145 5.09 -2.12 13.10
N THR A 146 4.55 -3.04 12.31
CA THR A 146 4.21 -4.37 12.80
C THR A 146 5.44 -5.27 12.80
N ASP A 147 5.37 -6.38 13.54
CA ASP A 147 6.42 -7.41 13.66
C ASP A 147 6.51 -8.36 12.45
N ARG A 148 5.78 -8.06 11.37
CA ARG A 148 5.82 -8.85 10.13
C ARG A 148 7.16 -8.65 9.40
N GLU A 149 7.67 -9.71 8.79
CA GLU A 149 8.96 -9.70 8.08
C GLU A 149 9.06 -8.60 7.00
N VAL A 150 8.01 -8.43 6.19
CA VAL A 150 7.99 -7.36 5.17
C VAL A 150 8.02 -5.97 5.82
N SER A 151 7.28 -5.77 6.92
CA SER A 151 7.28 -4.50 7.65
C SER A 151 8.65 -4.17 8.22
N LYS A 152 9.37 -5.18 8.71
CA LYS A 152 10.75 -5.04 9.20
C LYS A 152 11.68 -4.57 8.09
N ARG A 153 11.72 -5.29 6.97
CA ARG A 153 12.57 -4.94 5.81
C ARG A 153 12.27 -3.54 5.27
N LEU A 154 11.00 -3.16 5.19
CA LEU A 154 10.60 -1.82 4.76
C LEU A 154 11.06 -0.75 5.75
N SER A 155 10.89 -0.98 7.07
CA SER A 155 11.33 -0.03 8.10
C SER A 155 12.83 0.21 8.06
N GLU A 156 13.63 -0.85 7.90
CA GLU A 156 15.08 -0.78 7.77
C GLU A 156 15.48 0.01 6.51
N ALA A 157 14.81 -0.23 5.39
CA ALA A 157 15.07 0.51 4.15
C ALA A 157 14.74 2.01 4.28
N TYR A 158 13.61 2.37 4.89
CA TYR A 158 13.28 3.78 5.14
C TYR A 158 14.29 4.44 6.07
N GLN A 159 14.67 3.76 7.16
CA GLN A 159 15.71 4.24 8.09
C GLN A 159 17.02 4.54 7.36
N ASP A 160 17.46 3.62 6.49
CA ASP A 160 18.70 3.78 5.72
C ASP A 160 18.60 4.94 4.72
N MET A 161 17.46 5.08 4.01
CA MET A 161 17.24 6.19 3.07
C MET A 161 17.23 7.54 3.79
N TRP A 162 16.54 7.67 4.91
CA TRP A 162 16.52 8.91 5.70
C TRP A 162 17.87 9.24 6.31
N LYS A 163 18.62 8.24 6.77
CA LYS A 163 19.99 8.42 7.22
C LYS A 163 20.90 8.89 6.09
N LYS A 164 20.83 8.24 4.93
CA LYS A 164 21.67 8.54 3.75
C LYS A 164 21.41 9.92 3.19
N HIS A 165 20.16 10.31 3.02
CA HIS A 165 19.78 11.53 2.29
C HIS A 165 19.59 12.74 3.19
N LEU A 166 19.19 12.55 4.45
CA LEU A 166 18.85 13.61 5.39
C LEU A 166 19.77 13.69 6.61
N ASP A 167 20.66 12.71 6.81
CA ASP A 167 21.40 12.51 8.06
C ASP A 167 20.47 12.42 9.29
N ALA A 168 19.25 11.90 9.08
CA ALA A 168 18.27 11.73 10.15
C ALA A 168 18.55 10.48 10.99
N GLU A 169 18.24 10.57 12.28
CA GLU A 169 18.31 9.46 13.23
C GLU A 169 16.89 8.90 13.44
N VAL A 170 16.63 7.72 12.89
CA VAL A 170 15.32 7.08 12.95
C VAL A 170 15.39 5.84 13.84
N SER A 171 14.56 5.79 14.87
CA SER A 171 14.37 4.58 15.70
C SER A 171 13.21 3.76 15.13
N ILE A 172 13.36 2.44 15.08
CA ILE A 172 12.30 1.53 14.63
C ILE A 172 11.67 0.88 15.85
N GLU A 173 10.35 0.98 15.96
CA GLU A 173 9.55 0.27 16.95
C GLU A 173 8.64 -0.75 16.27
N GLN A 174 8.85 -2.03 16.57
CA GLN A 174 7.98 -3.12 16.10
C GLN A 174 7.02 -3.55 17.20
N ARG A 175 5.75 -3.70 16.85
CA ARG A 175 4.69 -4.11 17.77
C ARG A 175 3.81 -5.18 17.14
N GLU A 176 3.26 -6.04 17.99
CA GLU A 176 2.18 -6.93 17.63
C GLU A 176 0.97 -6.11 17.16
N TRP A 177 0.17 -6.70 16.26
CA TRP A 177 -0.91 -6.01 15.53
C TRP A 177 -1.88 -5.23 16.41
N LYS A 178 -2.35 -5.79 17.53
CA LYS A 178 -3.31 -5.10 18.42
C LYS A 178 -2.69 -3.89 19.10
N THR A 179 -1.46 -4.04 19.60
CA THR A 179 -0.70 -2.94 20.21
C THR A 179 -0.41 -1.85 19.18
N TYR A 180 -0.02 -2.23 17.96
CA TYR A 180 0.19 -1.29 16.86
C TYR A 180 -1.09 -0.48 16.56
N LEU A 181 -2.26 -1.13 16.46
CA LEU A 181 -3.54 -0.47 16.22
C LEU A 181 -3.96 0.48 17.37
N SER A 182 -3.78 0.06 18.62
CA SER A 182 -4.08 0.88 19.81
C SER A 182 -3.28 2.17 19.78
N ARG A 183 -1.96 2.05 19.64
CA ARG A 183 -1.07 3.22 19.60
C ARG A 183 -1.41 4.20 18.46
N MET A 184 -1.74 3.68 17.28
CA MET A 184 -2.19 4.53 16.17
C MET A 184 -3.50 5.26 16.49
N SER A 185 -4.46 4.58 17.12
CA SER A 185 -5.75 5.18 17.48
C SER A 185 -5.61 6.25 18.57
N GLU A 186 -4.62 6.11 19.44
CA GLU A 186 -4.29 7.05 20.51
C GLU A 186 -3.34 8.18 20.05
N LEU A 187 -2.91 8.17 18.79
CA LEU A 187 -1.85 9.04 18.25
C LEU A 187 -0.52 8.94 19.03
N ASP A 188 -0.27 7.77 19.66
CA ASP A 188 0.97 7.49 20.39
C ASP A 188 2.04 6.95 19.44
N TYR A 189 2.40 7.75 18.44
CA TYR A 189 3.46 7.47 17.46
C TYR A 189 3.87 8.77 16.75
N GLN A 190 5.01 8.76 16.07
CA GLN A 190 5.44 9.84 15.17
C GLN A 190 5.20 9.47 13.71
N LEU A 191 5.86 8.42 13.24
CA LEU A 191 5.67 7.82 11.93
C LEU A 191 5.11 6.40 12.11
N ALA A 192 4.21 5.96 11.23
CA ALA A 192 3.73 4.58 11.25
C ALA A 192 3.60 4.02 9.83
N LEU A 193 4.04 2.77 9.61
CA LEU A 193 3.76 2.08 8.37
C LEU A 193 2.26 1.84 8.25
N GLY A 194 1.71 2.00 7.06
CA GLY A 194 0.30 1.84 6.82
C GLY A 194 0.00 1.31 5.43
N GLY A 195 -1.25 1.00 5.21
CA GLY A 195 -1.77 0.63 3.92
C GLY A 195 -3.28 0.62 3.95
N TRP A 196 -3.87 0.76 2.79
CA TRP A 196 -5.30 0.66 2.60
C TRP A 196 -5.60 -0.14 1.35
N ILE A 197 -6.46 -1.11 1.48
CA ILE A 197 -7.05 -1.82 0.36
C ILE A 197 -8.47 -1.29 0.20
N GLY A 198 -8.86 -0.93 -1.01
CA GLY A 198 -10.19 -0.42 -1.28
C GLY A 198 -11.27 -1.46 -0.95
N ASP A 199 -12.35 -1.02 -0.33
CA ASP A 199 -13.51 -1.88 -0.04
C ASP A 199 -14.40 -2.04 -1.28
N TYR A 200 -14.32 -1.07 -2.20
CA TYR A 200 -15.05 -1.03 -3.47
C TYR A 200 -14.27 -0.22 -4.52
N PRO A 201 -14.55 -0.40 -5.83
CA PRO A 201 -13.79 0.25 -6.90
C PRO A 201 -14.26 1.70 -7.16
N ASP A 202 -14.04 2.58 -6.18
CA ASP A 202 -14.32 4.02 -6.28
C ASP A 202 -13.29 4.80 -5.47
N PRO A 203 -12.86 6.01 -5.88
CA PRO A 203 -11.87 6.82 -5.15
C PRO A 203 -12.25 7.13 -3.70
N THR A 204 -13.55 7.21 -3.40
CA THR A 204 -14.02 7.54 -2.05
C THR A 204 -13.62 6.51 -0.99
N THR A 205 -13.38 5.24 -1.36
CA THR A 205 -12.86 4.24 -0.41
C THR A 205 -11.48 4.63 0.14
N PHE A 206 -10.71 5.45 -0.61
CA PHE A 206 -9.41 5.97 -0.21
C PHE A 206 -9.48 7.35 0.43
N LEU A 207 -10.48 8.15 0.08
CA LEU A 207 -10.56 9.54 0.49
C LEU A 207 -11.42 9.74 1.73
N ASP A 208 -12.54 9.01 1.87
CA ASP A 208 -13.45 9.18 3.00
C ASP A 208 -12.80 8.89 4.36
N MET A 209 -11.83 8.01 4.40
CA MET A 209 -11.11 7.64 5.62
C MET A 209 -10.30 8.79 6.25
N TRP A 210 -10.11 9.92 5.55
CA TRP A 210 -9.35 11.08 6.04
C TRP A 210 -10.22 12.20 6.59
N LYS A 211 -11.54 12.03 6.64
CA LYS A 211 -12.46 12.96 7.28
C LYS A 211 -12.11 13.13 8.78
N THR A 212 -12.35 14.30 9.30
CA THR A 212 -12.14 14.60 10.73
C THR A 212 -12.96 13.67 11.60
N GLY A 213 -12.31 12.99 12.53
CA GLY A 213 -12.97 12.04 13.45
C GLY A 213 -13.31 10.67 12.88
N ASP A 214 -12.97 10.37 11.61
CA ASP A 214 -13.07 9.02 11.09
C ASP A 214 -12.09 8.09 11.84
N GLY A 215 -12.55 6.88 12.16
CA GLY A 215 -11.77 5.90 12.91
C GLY A 215 -10.50 5.41 12.20
N ASN A 216 -10.39 5.62 10.89
CA ASN A 216 -9.23 5.30 10.08
C ASN A 216 -8.28 6.50 9.91
N ASN A 217 -8.76 7.72 10.14
CA ASN A 217 -7.93 8.92 10.19
C ASN A 217 -7.14 8.95 11.52
N ARG A 218 -6.06 8.23 11.53
CA ARG A 218 -5.16 8.12 12.68
C ARG A 218 -3.94 9.01 12.53
N THR A 219 -4.08 10.16 11.86
CA THR A 219 -3.00 11.13 11.64
C THR A 219 -3.14 12.39 12.47
N GLY A 220 -4.34 12.65 13.03
CA GLY A 220 -4.68 13.92 13.64
C GLY A 220 -4.91 15.05 12.64
N TRP A 221 -4.86 14.77 11.33
CA TRP A 221 -5.12 15.75 10.28
C TRP A 221 -6.60 16.06 10.15
N SER A 222 -6.92 17.33 9.84
CA SER A 222 -8.28 17.84 9.66
C SER A 222 -8.26 19.03 8.72
N ASN A 223 -9.16 19.03 7.72
CA ASN A 223 -9.28 20.14 6.79
C ASN A 223 -10.73 20.29 6.32
N LYS A 224 -11.38 21.40 6.67
CA LYS A 224 -12.78 21.69 6.32
C LYS A 224 -13.01 21.83 4.80
N GLN A 225 -12.02 22.33 4.05
CA GLN A 225 -12.13 22.46 2.60
C GLN A 225 -12.11 21.09 1.93
N TYR A 226 -11.30 20.18 2.44
CA TYR A 226 -11.28 18.78 2.00
C TYR A 226 -12.66 18.12 2.18
N GLU A 227 -13.23 18.25 3.37
CA GLU A 227 -14.57 17.69 3.67
C GLU A 227 -15.67 18.33 2.82
N ALA A 228 -15.59 19.63 2.52
CA ALA A 228 -16.51 20.31 1.64
C ALA A 228 -16.39 19.79 0.18
N LEU A 229 -15.17 19.49 -0.29
CA LEU A 229 -14.98 18.88 -1.61
C LEU A 229 -15.61 17.48 -1.67
N LEU A 230 -15.39 16.63 -0.65
CA LEU A 230 -16.02 15.31 -0.60
C LEU A 230 -17.54 15.39 -0.58
N ALA A 231 -18.13 16.29 0.22
CA ALA A 231 -19.57 16.51 0.26
C ALA A 231 -20.12 17.03 -1.10
N THR A 232 -19.36 17.88 -1.80
CA THR A 232 -19.72 18.34 -3.13
C THR A 232 -19.69 17.20 -4.15
N ALA A 233 -18.65 16.35 -4.10
CA ALA A 233 -18.54 15.17 -4.97
C ALA A 233 -19.72 14.22 -4.77
N GLU A 234 -20.16 13.98 -3.52
CA GLU A 234 -21.29 13.11 -3.20
C GLU A 234 -22.61 13.60 -3.86
N GLN A 235 -22.80 14.92 -3.96
CA GLN A 235 -24.00 15.53 -4.55
C GLN A 235 -23.90 15.69 -6.07
N THR A 236 -22.72 15.52 -6.67
CA THR A 236 -22.48 15.73 -8.09
C THR A 236 -22.92 14.51 -8.90
N LYS A 237 -23.91 14.70 -9.78
CA LYS A 237 -24.50 13.63 -10.59
C LYS A 237 -23.68 13.28 -11.84
N ASP A 238 -22.98 14.25 -12.39
CA ASP A 238 -22.10 14.05 -13.54
C ASP A 238 -20.85 13.28 -13.10
N PRO A 239 -20.56 12.08 -13.66
CA PRO A 239 -19.46 11.24 -13.20
C PRO A 239 -18.09 11.91 -13.36
N ASP A 240 -17.84 12.56 -14.49
CA ASP A 240 -16.54 13.17 -14.77
C ASP A 240 -16.30 14.40 -13.89
N ALA A 241 -17.35 15.22 -13.68
CA ALA A 241 -17.26 16.33 -12.74
C ALA A 241 -17.02 15.85 -11.30
N ARG A 242 -17.67 14.75 -10.90
CA ARG A 242 -17.46 14.13 -9.60
C ARG A 242 -16.00 13.68 -9.42
N LEU A 243 -15.44 12.98 -10.39
CA LEU A 243 -14.05 12.52 -10.33
C LEU A 243 -13.07 13.70 -10.23
N ARG A 244 -13.26 14.75 -11.00
CA ARG A 244 -12.43 15.98 -10.92
C ARG A 244 -12.48 16.64 -9.54
N ILE A 245 -13.62 16.61 -8.84
CA ILE A 245 -13.74 17.14 -7.48
C ILE A 245 -12.98 16.24 -6.49
N LEU A 246 -13.04 14.91 -6.66
CA LEU A 246 -12.27 13.96 -5.84
C LEU A 246 -10.76 14.11 -6.08
N GLU A 247 -10.32 14.33 -7.31
CA GLU A 247 -8.91 14.64 -7.64
C GLU A 247 -8.42 15.94 -6.94
N GLN A 248 -9.29 16.96 -6.89
CA GLN A 248 -8.98 18.19 -6.15
C GLN A 248 -8.89 17.95 -4.63
N ALA A 249 -9.79 17.12 -4.08
CA ALA A 249 -9.74 16.75 -2.68
C ALA A 249 -8.43 15.99 -2.37
N GLU A 250 -8.05 15.02 -3.21
CA GLU A 250 -6.79 14.29 -3.04
C GLU A 250 -5.57 15.22 -3.16
N ALA A 251 -5.56 16.12 -4.14
CA ALA A 251 -4.47 17.08 -4.30
C ALA A 251 -4.31 17.99 -3.07
N LEU A 252 -5.42 18.46 -2.48
CA LEU A 252 -5.41 19.22 -1.23
C LEU A 252 -4.84 18.39 -0.07
N PHE A 253 -5.33 17.17 0.12
CA PHE A 253 -4.84 16.24 1.14
C PHE A 253 -3.33 16.01 1.03
N LEU A 254 -2.86 15.69 -0.17
CA LEU A 254 -1.44 15.42 -0.42
C LEU A 254 -0.57 16.68 -0.31
N SER A 255 -1.10 17.88 -0.61
CA SER A 255 -0.34 19.13 -0.44
C SER A 255 0.02 19.39 1.02
N GLU A 256 -0.80 18.94 1.97
CA GLU A 256 -0.54 19.03 3.41
C GLU A 256 0.22 17.81 3.96
N MET A 257 0.44 16.80 3.13
CA MET A 257 1.28 15.62 3.39
C MET A 257 1.06 14.94 4.75
N PRO A 258 -0.15 14.52 5.09
CA PRO A 258 -0.38 13.73 6.30
C PRO A 258 0.09 12.27 6.14
N ILE A 259 0.40 11.85 4.92
CA ILE A 259 0.99 10.56 4.59
C ILE A 259 2.09 10.69 3.53
N ILE A 260 2.90 9.66 3.38
CA ILE A 260 3.80 9.44 2.24
C ILE A 260 3.26 8.23 1.47
N PRO A 261 2.61 8.37 0.32
CA PRO A 261 2.37 7.25 -0.58
C PRO A 261 3.69 6.62 -1.02
N VAL A 262 3.78 5.28 -1.04
CA VAL A 262 5.04 4.60 -1.38
C VAL A 262 4.88 3.70 -2.59
N TYR A 263 3.90 2.78 -2.56
CA TYR A 263 3.63 1.93 -3.71
C TYR A 263 2.17 1.49 -3.76
N TRP A 264 1.68 1.22 -4.96
CA TRP A 264 0.40 0.56 -5.18
C TRP A 264 0.56 -0.95 -5.17
N TYR A 265 -0.38 -1.61 -4.49
CA TYR A 265 -0.32 -3.06 -4.28
C TYR A 265 -0.52 -3.86 -5.57
N THR A 266 0.07 -5.03 -5.58
CA THR A 266 -0.22 -6.13 -6.49
C THR A 266 -0.53 -7.39 -5.69
N THR A 267 -1.30 -8.31 -6.27
CA THR A 267 -1.40 -9.68 -5.79
C THR A 267 -0.46 -10.58 -6.59
N ASN A 268 0.23 -11.47 -5.89
CA ASN A 268 1.17 -12.41 -6.47
C ASN A 268 0.86 -13.81 -5.95
N TYR A 269 0.48 -14.71 -6.83
CA TYR A 269 0.10 -16.07 -6.48
C TYR A 269 0.40 -17.06 -7.60
N LEU A 270 0.40 -18.34 -7.27
CA LEU A 270 0.49 -19.43 -8.25
C LEU A 270 -0.91 -19.96 -8.54
N LEU A 271 -1.18 -20.21 -9.83
CA LEU A 271 -2.44 -20.78 -10.31
C LEU A 271 -2.13 -21.91 -11.29
N HIS A 272 -2.64 -23.11 -10.99
CA HIS A 272 -2.45 -24.26 -11.86
C HIS A 272 -3.17 -24.06 -13.20
N THR A 273 -2.58 -24.53 -14.29
CA THR A 273 -3.11 -24.33 -15.65
C THR A 273 -4.44 -25.03 -15.91
N SER A 274 -4.76 -26.05 -15.11
CA SER A 274 -6.08 -26.73 -15.16
C SER A 274 -7.23 -25.85 -14.66
N VAL A 275 -6.94 -24.79 -13.87
CA VAL A 275 -7.97 -23.88 -13.36
C VAL A 275 -8.39 -22.93 -14.48
N LYS A 276 -9.67 -22.92 -14.82
CA LYS A 276 -10.29 -22.06 -15.83
C LYS A 276 -11.32 -21.14 -15.21
N GLY A 277 -11.61 -20.02 -15.86
CA GLY A 277 -12.59 -19.06 -15.37
C GLY A 277 -12.15 -18.30 -14.12
N TRP A 278 -10.87 -18.31 -13.82
CA TRP A 278 -10.26 -17.52 -12.77
C TRP A 278 -9.96 -16.11 -13.29
N HIS A 279 -10.87 -15.18 -13.05
CA HIS A 279 -10.77 -13.82 -13.55
C HIS A 279 -10.03 -12.93 -12.55
N PRO A 280 -9.03 -12.15 -12.98
CA PRO A 280 -8.39 -11.14 -12.16
C PRO A 280 -9.40 -10.02 -11.86
N LEU A 281 -9.50 -9.61 -10.61
CA LEU A 281 -10.32 -8.47 -10.19
C LEU A 281 -9.53 -7.58 -9.24
N LEU A 282 -9.75 -6.28 -9.34
CA LEU A 282 -9.03 -5.24 -8.58
C LEU A 282 -9.05 -5.45 -7.06
N LEU A 283 -10.09 -6.09 -6.53
CA LEU A 283 -10.23 -6.41 -5.11
C LEU A 283 -9.81 -7.85 -4.77
N ASN A 284 -9.12 -8.54 -5.67
CA ASN A 284 -8.72 -9.94 -5.52
C ASN A 284 -9.89 -10.90 -5.20
N ASN A 285 -11.08 -10.55 -5.65
CA ASN A 285 -12.28 -11.35 -5.53
C ASN A 285 -12.41 -12.27 -6.76
N HIS A 286 -12.40 -13.57 -6.55
CA HIS A 286 -12.58 -14.52 -7.62
C HIS A 286 -13.98 -15.13 -7.53
N PRO A 287 -14.91 -14.81 -8.45
CA PRO A 287 -16.25 -15.37 -8.38
C PRO A 287 -16.24 -16.84 -8.74
N TYR A 288 -16.06 -17.70 -7.76
CA TYR A 288 -15.85 -19.16 -7.88
C TYR A 288 -16.95 -19.89 -8.65
N LYS A 289 -18.13 -19.29 -8.81
CA LYS A 289 -19.21 -19.85 -9.62
C LYS A 289 -18.84 -20.03 -11.11
N PHE A 290 -17.82 -19.28 -11.57
CA PHE A 290 -17.33 -19.36 -12.96
C PHE A 290 -16.08 -20.24 -13.09
N VAL A 291 -15.50 -20.67 -11.97
CA VAL A 291 -14.29 -21.49 -11.98
C VAL A 291 -14.61 -22.92 -12.34
N ASP A 292 -13.75 -23.51 -13.16
CA ASP A 292 -13.79 -24.90 -13.61
C ASP A 292 -12.40 -25.53 -13.52
N LEU A 293 -12.35 -26.86 -13.52
CA LEU A 293 -11.12 -27.64 -13.63
C LEU A 293 -11.16 -28.46 -14.92
N GLU A 294 -10.23 -28.16 -15.84
CA GLU A 294 -9.92 -29.07 -16.94
C GLU A 294 -9.00 -30.18 -16.40
N LEU A 295 -9.58 -31.33 -16.13
CA LEU A 295 -8.77 -32.53 -15.88
C LEU A 295 -8.05 -32.85 -17.20
N SER A 296 -6.73 -32.79 -17.20
CA SER A 296 -5.99 -33.41 -18.29
C SER A 296 -6.40 -34.88 -18.33
N ASP A 297 -6.89 -35.35 -19.47
CA ASP A 297 -7.06 -36.78 -19.69
C ASP A 297 -5.74 -37.45 -19.27
N ALA A 298 -5.81 -38.21 -18.20
CA ALA A 298 -4.67 -39.00 -17.76
C ALA A 298 -4.34 -39.98 -18.87
N ASN A 299 -3.26 -39.72 -19.60
CA ASN A 299 -2.65 -40.73 -20.49
C ASN A 299 -1.91 -41.78 -19.66
#